data_9dbca0e7d12d302ac78b00ea116e9313
#
_entry.id   9dbca0e7d12d302ac78b00ea116e9313
#
_cell.length_a   1.000
_cell.length_b   1.000
_cell.length_c   1.000
_cell.angle_alpha   90.00
_cell.angle_beta   90.00
_cell.angle_gamma   90.00
#
_symmetry.space_group_name_H-M   'P 1'
#
loop_
_entity.id
_entity.type
_entity.pdbx_description
1 polymer ?
#
loop_
_entity_poly.entity_id
_entity_poly.type
_entity_poly.pdbx_seq_one_letter_code
_entity_poly.pdbx_strand_id
1 'polypeptide(L)'
;MLRKSKLTEIYKRFGFTEENTGNESIAVYSIKTGHYHNADILPLNNEVNVNQTFEEYRQLGYACQIKKYQSYEEAHKELFNGFFSVDSTKERLIKDYNTFTDSIVKIHSPTATYSYINSKYYLNGVIGEANVVTEILERIQHRRPILFLIEAAAGFGKTCTAYELLREIIVNNIGKIPLFSELSRNRQAKIFRYVLLDEIDRSFPLLSSALVRNEIRAGNVPVILDGFDELLHESTNGIENNYEKTEPMLETISELLTDSAKVVLTTRRTAIFDGDEFHQWIASHQEDFDVIRIRIHEPQIEDWLPGQRLDEISSTGFPLNKLSNPVLLSFLRCIDDTDFNKVISDPTTIVRKYFDSMLERERKRQDLLMSIEDQYTILKIIADDMVEGNYTSESREYISLVITEKNQQLLEATRKLYTVDERPTTDELVNKLASHALLDRSGSENQGIGFVNEFVLGNFVSENIINDKSNEWIGDKRFIEPAVQSYMPRIDDEKELLWHSLEFALYFMSGNDKILYSHLLIGKVPLDL
;
A
#
# COMPACT_ATOMS: atom_id res chain seq x y z
N MET A 1 11.34 -26.87 35.73
CA MET A 1 11.39 -25.74 36.68
C MET A 1 11.88 -24.51 35.95
N LEU A 2 11.09 -23.46 35.91
CA LEU A 2 11.47 -22.19 35.28
C LEU A 2 12.45 -21.42 36.19
N ARG A 3 13.49 -20.84 35.59
CA ARG A 3 14.45 -20.00 36.32
C ARG A 3 13.90 -18.57 36.43
N LYS A 4 13.90 -18.02 37.64
CA LYS A 4 13.41 -16.70 37.98
C LYS A 4 14.06 -15.61 37.08
N SER A 5 15.40 -15.66 36.89
CA SER A 5 16.14 -14.69 36.09
C SER A 5 15.64 -14.55 34.64
N LYS A 6 15.35 -15.68 33.98
CA LYS A 6 14.81 -15.65 32.60
C LYS A 6 13.37 -15.15 32.54
N LEU A 7 12.52 -15.46 33.52
CA LEU A 7 11.18 -14.89 33.62
C LEU A 7 11.26 -13.36 33.83
N THR A 8 12.19 -12.93 34.72
CA THR A 8 12.43 -11.50 34.99
C THR A 8 12.82 -10.76 33.71
N GLU A 9 13.67 -11.32 32.82
CA GLU A 9 14.02 -10.74 31.55
C GLU A 9 12.79 -10.57 30.64
N ILE A 10 11.91 -11.60 30.59
CA ILE A 10 10.68 -11.55 29.79
C ILE A 10 9.76 -10.45 30.35
N TYR A 11 9.43 -10.47 31.63
CA TYR A 11 8.54 -9.52 32.27
C TYR A 11 9.03 -8.06 32.15
N LYS A 12 10.36 -7.84 32.32
CA LYS A 12 10.98 -6.52 32.15
C LYS A 12 10.81 -5.95 30.75
N ARG A 13 10.83 -6.79 29.70
CA ARG A 13 10.57 -6.32 28.32
C ARG A 13 9.18 -5.70 28.17
N PHE A 14 8.18 -6.20 28.91
CA PHE A 14 6.82 -5.68 28.94
C PHE A 14 6.60 -4.56 29.98
N GLY A 15 7.67 -4.07 30.61
CA GLY A 15 7.60 -2.94 31.52
C GLY A 15 7.28 -3.32 32.98
N PHE A 16 7.29 -4.59 33.33
CA PHE A 16 7.12 -5.03 34.71
C PHE A 16 8.40 -4.83 35.53
N THR A 17 8.21 -4.58 36.82
CA THR A 17 9.26 -4.55 37.82
C THR A 17 9.20 -5.84 38.67
N GLU A 18 10.35 -6.45 38.94
CA GLU A 18 10.43 -7.56 39.85
C GLU A 18 10.34 -7.07 41.31
N GLU A 19 9.42 -7.65 42.09
CA GLU A 19 9.24 -7.37 43.49
C GLU A 19 10.00 -8.38 44.36
N ASN A 20 10.54 -7.91 45.49
CA ASN A 20 11.23 -8.75 46.41
C ASN A 20 10.25 -9.41 47.38
N THR A 21 10.05 -10.72 47.25
CA THR A 21 9.11 -11.50 48.08
C THR A 21 9.77 -12.12 49.31
N GLY A 22 11.10 -12.11 49.42
CA GLY A 22 11.83 -12.87 50.44
C GLY A 22 11.75 -14.42 50.25
N ASN A 23 11.03 -14.91 49.23
CA ASN A 23 10.86 -16.32 48.92
C ASN A 23 11.37 -16.61 47.48
N GLU A 24 12.48 -17.34 47.38
CA GLU A 24 13.11 -17.66 46.08
C GLU A 24 12.25 -18.58 45.19
N SER A 25 11.24 -19.24 45.76
CA SER A 25 10.33 -20.12 45.02
C SER A 25 9.11 -19.40 44.43
N ILE A 26 8.96 -18.10 44.71
CA ILE A 26 7.87 -17.25 44.20
C ILE A 26 8.47 -16.05 43.47
N ALA A 27 8.03 -15.79 42.26
CA ALA A 27 8.31 -14.54 41.55
C ALA A 27 7.06 -13.66 41.55
N VAL A 28 7.24 -12.36 41.83
CA VAL A 28 6.19 -11.36 41.73
C VAL A 28 6.68 -10.26 40.81
N TYR A 29 5.87 -9.95 39.79
CA TYR A 29 6.14 -8.91 38.83
C TYR A 29 5.02 -7.91 38.87
N SER A 30 5.35 -6.65 39.14
CA SER A 30 4.37 -5.56 39.21
C SER A 30 4.48 -4.60 38.01
N ILE A 31 3.34 -4.04 37.59
CA ILE A 31 3.27 -2.99 36.61
C ILE A 31 2.22 -1.96 37.04
N LYS A 32 2.56 -0.68 36.87
CA LYS A 32 1.64 0.42 37.10
C LYS A 32 0.95 0.83 35.81
N THR A 33 -0.38 0.75 35.78
CA THR A 33 -1.20 1.15 34.63
C THR A 33 -2.16 2.25 35.08
N GLY A 34 -1.83 3.49 34.76
CA GLY A 34 -2.57 4.66 35.26
C GLY A 34 -2.52 4.79 36.78
N HIS A 35 -3.65 4.68 37.45
CA HIS A 35 -3.78 4.70 38.90
C HIS A 35 -3.78 3.30 39.53
N TYR A 36 -3.75 2.24 38.74
CA TYR A 36 -3.82 0.85 39.21
C TYR A 36 -2.42 0.23 39.25
N HIS A 37 -2.15 -0.52 40.31
CA HIS A 37 -0.99 -1.39 40.44
C HIS A 37 -1.42 -2.83 40.20
N ASN A 38 -0.89 -3.48 39.19
CA ASN A 38 -1.15 -4.87 38.87
C ASN A 38 0.06 -5.71 39.30
N ALA A 39 -0.16 -6.91 39.79
CA ALA A 39 0.90 -7.84 40.16
C ALA A 39 0.58 -9.27 39.67
N ASP A 40 1.50 -9.83 38.90
CA ASP A 40 1.49 -11.24 38.52
C ASP A 40 2.35 -12.04 39.53
N ILE A 41 1.76 -13.05 40.14
CA ILE A 41 2.38 -13.89 41.15
C ILE A 41 2.59 -15.29 40.57
N LEU A 42 3.83 -15.71 40.46
CA LEU A 42 4.22 -16.94 39.79
C LEU A 42 4.87 -17.93 40.76
N PRO A 43 4.31 -19.13 40.96
CA PRO A 43 5.03 -20.21 41.59
C PRO A 43 6.10 -20.74 40.62
N LEU A 44 7.36 -20.77 41.06
CA LEU A 44 8.47 -21.31 40.26
C LEU A 44 8.56 -22.84 40.34
N ASN A 45 7.76 -23.42 41.22
CA ASN A 45 7.63 -24.85 41.43
C ASN A 45 6.14 -25.18 41.67
N ASN A 46 5.66 -26.31 41.17
CA ASN A 46 4.26 -26.74 41.28
C ASN A 46 3.78 -27.00 42.73
N GLU A 47 4.67 -27.20 43.65
CA GLU A 47 4.37 -27.50 45.05
C GLU A 47 4.23 -26.23 45.92
N VAL A 48 4.57 -25.05 45.38
CA VAL A 48 4.58 -23.80 46.16
C VAL A 48 3.18 -23.20 46.24
N ASN A 49 2.73 -22.97 47.47
CA ASN A 49 1.48 -22.25 47.72
C ASN A 49 1.75 -20.74 47.71
N VAL A 50 1.11 -20.05 46.77
CA VAL A 50 1.25 -18.59 46.58
C VAL A 50 0.13 -17.78 47.24
N ASN A 51 -0.83 -18.43 47.93
CA ASN A 51 -2.00 -17.76 48.47
C ASN A 51 -1.64 -16.69 49.52
N GLN A 52 -0.63 -16.93 50.34
CA GLN A 52 -0.19 -15.93 51.31
C GLN A 52 0.37 -14.70 50.61
N THR A 53 1.27 -14.87 49.67
CA THR A 53 1.83 -13.76 48.86
C THR A 53 0.74 -13.03 48.09
N PHE A 54 -0.25 -13.75 47.59
CA PHE A 54 -1.40 -13.15 46.88
C PHE A 54 -2.19 -12.22 47.81
N GLU A 55 -2.52 -12.66 49.03
CA GLU A 55 -3.26 -11.83 49.98
C GLU A 55 -2.42 -10.67 50.52
N GLU A 56 -1.11 -10.83 50.68
CA GLU A 56 -0.18 -9.77 51.08
C GLU A 56 -0.18 -8.64 50.05
N TYR A 57 0.00 -8.92 48.74
CA TYR A 57 0.00 -7.92 47.69
C TYR A 57 -1.37 -7.30 47.46
N ARG A 58 -2.44 -8.09 47.64
CA ARG A 58 -3.83 -7.58 47.57
C ARG A 58 -4.10 -6.56 48.68
N GLN A 59 -3.62 -6.82 49.91
CA GLN A 59 -3.73 -5.87 51.04
C GLN A 59 -2.91 -4.60 50.80
N LEU A 60 -1.81 -4.70 50.05
CA LEU A 60 -1.02 -3.53 49.61
C LEU A 60 -1.69 -2.73 48.48
N GLY A 61 -2.87 -3.13 47.99
CA GLY A 61 -3.65 -2.42 46.97
C GLY A 61 -3.32 -2.83 45.54
N TYR A 62 -2.62 -3.96 45.34
CA TYR A 62 -2.39 -4.47 43.97
C TYR A 62 -3.59 -5.28 43.47
N ALA A 63 -3.91 -5.14 42.18
CA ALA A 63 -4.76 -6.09 41.46
C ALA A 63 -3.90 -7.30 41.10
N CYS A 64 -4.09 -8.41 41.83
CA CYS A 64 -3.23 -9.58 41.76
C CYS A 64 -3.80 -10.66 40.83
N GLN A 65 -2.93 -11.32 40.07
CA GLN A 65 -3.23 -12.55 39.33
C GLN A 65 -2.18 -13.62 39.63
N ILE A 66 -2.63 -14.89 39.75
CA ILE A 66 -1.73 -16.02 39.86
C ILE A 66 -1.53 -16.58 38.45
N LYS A 67 -0.30 -16.56 37.96
CA LYS A 67 0.10 -17.10 36.67
C LYS A 67 0.95 -18.34 36.82
N LYS A 68 0.70 -19.36 36.00
CA LYS A 68 1.48 -20.61 35.97
C LYS A 68 1.84 -20.89 34.51
N TYR A 69 3.14 -21.02 34.25
CA TYR A 69 3.66 -21.30 32.92
C TYR A 69 4.41 -22.61 32.89
N GLN A 70 4.29 -23.34 31.78
CA GLN A 70 5.05 -24.56 31.53
C GLN A 70 6.38 -24.26 30.84
N SER A 71 6.44 -23.15 30.06
CA SER A 71 7.63 -22.73 29.33
C SER A 71 7.79 -21.20 29.33
N TYR A 72 8.98 -20.74 28.92
CA TYR A 72 9.26 -19.30 28.73
C TYR A 72 8.51 -18.74 27.56
N GLU A 73 8.30 -19.55 26.52
CA GLU A 73 7.54 -19.17 25.31
C GLU A 73 6.08 -18.93 25.65
N GLU A 74 5.50 -19.76 26.56
CA GLU A 74 4.13 -19.57 27.05
C GLU A 74 3.99 -18.26 27.82
N ALA A 75 4.93 -17.94 28.71
CA ALA A 75 4.94 -16.70 29.47
C ALA A 75 5.04 -15.49 28.52
N HIS A 76 5.96 -15.53 27.56
CA HIS A 76 6.10 -14.48 26.57
C HIS A 76 4.83 -14.33 25.72
N LYS A 77 4.27 -15.44 25.22
CA LYS A 77 3.06 -15.44 24.38
C LYS A 77 1.86 -14.84 25.12
N GLU A 78 1.68 -15.16 26.39
CA GLU A 78 0.55 -14.62 27.17
C GLU A 78 0.70 -13.10 27.38
N LEU A 79 1.90 -12.64 27.75
CA LEU A 79 2.18 -11.21 27.86
C LEU A 79 2.01 -10.49 26.52
N PHE A 80 2.56 -11.04 25.44
CA PHE A 80 2.41 -10.50 24.09
C PHE A 80 0.93 -10.38 23.73
N ASN A 81 0.14 -11.45 23.90
CA ASN A 81 -1.29 -11.44 23.57
C ASN A 81 -2.06 -10.37 24.36
N GLY A 82 -1.73 -10.21 25.65
CA GLY A 82 -2.36 -9.21 26.50
C GLY A 82 -2.01 -7.78 26.10
N PHE A 83 -0.71 -7.48 25.99
CA PHE A 83 -0.24 -6.13 25.69
C PHE A 83 -0.62 -5.67 24.28
N PHE A 84 -0.44 -6.52 23.29
CA PHE A 84 -0.79 -6.21 21.90
C PHE A 84 -2.30 -6.37 21.61
N SER A 85 -3.10 -6.75 22.61
CA SER A 85 -4.55 -6.97 22.45
C SER A 85 -4.82 -7.76 21.17
N VAL A 86 -4.15 -8.92 21.04
CA VAL A 86 -3.98 -9.66 19.78
C VAL A 86 -5.29 -9.86 19.03
N ASP A 87 -6.36 -10.24 19.72
CA ASP A 87 -7.64 -10.54 19.07
C ASP A 87 -8.29 -9.27 18.50
N SER A 88 -8.37 -8.19 19.26
CA SER A 88 -8.95 -6.93 18.78
C SER A 88 -8.09 -6.25 17.70
N THR A 89 -6.76 -6.42 17.78
CA THR A 89 -5.84 -5.94 16.73
C THR A 89 -6.05 -6.72 15.43
N LYS A 90 -6.20 -8.05 15.51
CA LYS A 90 -6.53 -8.87 14.33
C LYS A 90 -7.87 -8.48 13.71
N GLU A 91 -8.91 -8.28 14.53
CA GLU A 91 -10.22 -7.84 14.03
C GLU A 91 -10.14 -6.50 13.31
N ARG A 92 -9.40 -5.52 13.86
CA ARG A 92 -9.17 -4.22 13.21
C ARG A 92 -8.47 -4.39 11.87
N LEU A 93 -7.36 -5.12 11.82
CA LEU A 93 -6.58 -5.33 10.59
C LEU A 93 -7.37 -6.09 9.51
N ILE A 94 -8.20 -7.07 9.89
CA ILE A 94 -9.12 -7.73 8.94
C ILE A 94 -10.20 -6.77 8.44
N LYS A 95 -10.69 -5.88 9.28
CA LYS A 95 -11.62 -4.83 8.85
C LYS A 95 -10.96 -3.88 7.84
N ASP A 96 -9.71 -3.46 8.08
CA ASP A 96 -8.95 -2.62 7.17
C ASP A 96 -8.74 -3.33 5.82
N TYR A 97 -8.35 -4.62 5.84
CA TYR A 97 -8.27 -5.47 4.65
C TYR A 97 -9.59 -5.50 3.87
N ASN A 98 -10.72 -5.78 4.55
CA ASN A 98 -12.02 -5.86 3.90
C ASN A 98 -12.43 -4.50 3.31
N THR A 99 -12.17 -3.40 4.02
CA THR A 99 -12.45 -2.05 3.53
C THR A 99 -11.67 -1.76 2.25
N PHE A 100 -10.37 -2.08 2.23
CA PHE A 100 -9.52 -1.91 1.07
C PHE A 100 -10.00 -2.77 -0.12
N THR A 101 -10.20 -4.08 0.10
CA THR A 101 -10.59 -5.01 -0.98
C THR A 101 -11.97 -4.71 -1.54
N ASP A 102 -12.92 -4.32 -0.69
CA ASP A 102 -14.24 -3.85 -1.11
C ASP A 102 -14.14 -2.60 -1.99
N SER A 103 -13.28 -1.64 -1.63
CA SER A 103 -13.11 -0.41 -2.40
C SER A 103 -12.65 -0.68 -3.83
N ILE A 104 -11.76 -1.66 -4.03
CA ILE A 104 -11.22 -2.00 -5.36
C ILE A 104 -12.29 -2.61 -6.28
N VAL A 105 -13.12 -3.53 -5.77
CA VAL A 105 -14.03 -4.29 -6.63
C VAL A 105 -15.42 -3.67 -6.72
N LYS A 106 -15.92 -3.08 -5.63
CA LYS A 106 -17.26 -2.47 -5.60
C LYS A 106 -17.37 -1.19 -6.43
N ILE A 107 -16.23 -0.58 -6.80
CA ILE A 107 -16.19 0.49 -7.78
C ILE A 107 -16.69 0.01 -9.16
N HIS A 108 -16.54 -1.26 -9.50
CA HIS A 108 -16.97 -1.83 -10.78
C HIS A 108 -18.39 -2.38 -10.71
N SER A 109 -18.75 -3.11 -9.65
CA SER A 109 -20.11 -3.60 -9.39
C SER A 109 -20.36 -3.73 -7.89
N PRO A 110 -21.54 -3.33 -7.37
CA PRO A 110 -21.89 -3.46 -5.95
C PRO A 110 -21.88 -4.91 -5.44
N THR A 111 -22.07 -5.88 -6.34
CA THR A 111 -22.11 -7.31 -6.02
C THR A 111 -20.77 -8.01 -6.22
N ALA A 112 -19.76 -7.30 -6.74
CA ALA A 112 -18.45 -7.88 -6.96
C ALA A 112 -17.78 -8.29 -5.64
N THR A 113 -17.13 -9.44 -5.67
CA THR A 113 -16.36 -9.99 -4.55
C THR A 113 -14.87 -10.03 -4.91
N TYR A 114 -14.05 -9.59 -3.97
CA TYR A 114 -12.61 -9.63 -4.15
C TYR A 114 -12.08 -11.07 -4.07
N SER A 115 -11.15 -11.39 -4.94
CA SER A 115 -10.29 -12.56 -4.79
C SER A 115 -8.87 -12.19 -5.25
N TYR A 116 -7.90 -12.53 -4.43
CA TYR A 116 -6.49 -12.28 -4.77
C TYR A 116 -6.09 -13.13 -5.98
N ILE A 117 -5.41 -12.50 -6.94
CA ILE A 117 -4.91 -13.15 -8.14
C ILE A 117 -3.40 -13.34 -7.98
N ASN A 118 -2.96 -14.58 -8.04
CA ASN A 118 -1.54 -14.91 -7.97
C ASN A 118 -0.82 -14.48 -9.24
N SER A 119 0.07 -13.52 -9.11
CA SER A 119 0.91 -13.08 -10.23
C SER A 119 2.19 -13.92 -10.26
N LYS A 120 2.70 -14.19 -11.46
CA LYS A 120 4.05 -14.73 -11.63
C LYS A 120 5.08 -13.74 -11.12
N TYR A 121 6.19 -14.23 -10.61
CA TYR A 121 7.24 -13.38 -10.03
C TYR A 121 8.63 -13.99 -10.23
N TYR A 122 9.65 -13.15 -10.13
CA TYR A 122 11.04 -13.57 -10.02
C TYR A 122 11.49 -13.40 -8.57
N LEU A 123 12.11 -14.43 -8.02
CA LEU A 123 12.76 -14.42 -6.72
C LEU A 123 14.27 -14.32 -6.93
N ASN A 124 14.90 -13.22 -6.58
CA ASN A 124 16.31 -12.97 -6.82
C ASN A 124 16.77 -13.30 -8.29
N GLY A 125 15.91 -12.98 -9.25
CA GLY A 125 16.17 -13.21 -10.69
C GLY A 125 15.76 -14.58 -11.23
N VAL A 126 15.27 -15.50 -10.39
CA VAL A 126 14.79 -16.83 -10.81
C VAL A 126 13.26 -16.87 -10.73
N ILE A 127 12.60 -17.52 -11.67
CA ILE A 127 11.11 -17.66 -11.67
C ILE A 127 10.71 -18.41 -10.41
N GLY A 128 9.78 -17.81 -9.64
CA GLY A 128 9.19 -18.44 -8.44
C GLY A 128 8.16 -19.50 -8.79
N GLU A 129 8.09 -20.55 -7.99
CA GLU A 129 7.18 -21.69 -8.20
C GLU A 129 5.86 -21.56 -7.44
N ALA A 130 5.86 -20.86 -6.29
CA ALA A 130 4.70 -20.62 -5.45
C ALA A 130 4.00 -19.28 -5.81
N ASN A 131 3.11 -18.79 -4.98
CA ASN A 131 2.70 -17.38 -5.04
C ASN A 131 3.56 -16.51 -4.11
N VAL A 132 3.61 -15.20 -4.38
CA VAL A 132 4.42 -14.23 -3.64
C VAL A 132 4.14 -14.27 -2.13
N VAL A 133 2.87 -14.35 -1.74
CA VAL A 133 2.46 -14.34 -0.34
C VAL A 133 2.93 -15.60 0.38
N THR A 134 2.75 -16.77 -0.23
CA THR A 134 3.23 -18.07 0.31
C THR A 134 4.75 -18.06 0.48
N GLU A 135 5.47 -17.54 -0.54
CA GLU A 135 6.93 -17.42 -0.53
C GLU A 135 7.44 -16.61 0.68
N ILE A 136 6.76 -15.50 0.99
CA ILE A 136 7.10 -14.67 2.14
C ILE A 136 6.69 -15.36 3.45
N LEU A 137 5.51 -15.97 3.52
CA LEU A 137 5.00 -16.63 4.73
C LEU A 137 5.90 -17.78 5.22
N GLU A 138 6.41 -18.58 4.28
CA GLU A 138 7.33 -19.66 4.62
C GLU A 138 8.61 -19.13 5.28
N ARG A 139 9.15 -18.01 4.77
CA ARG A 139 10.38 -17.39 5.29
C ARG A 139 10.17 -16.51 6.50
N ILE A 140 8.96 -16.04 6.73
CA ILE A 140 8.66 -15.15 7.88
C ILE A 140 8.90 -15.85 9.23
N GLN A 141 8.93 -17.18 9.25
CA GLN A 141 9.20 -17.99 10.43
C GLN A 141 10.68 -18.29 10.64
N HIS A 142 11.55 -17.98 9.69
CA HIS A 142 12.99 -18.20 9.83
C HIS A 142 13.57 -17.31 10.94
N ARG A 143 14.63 -17.79 11.60
CA ARG A 143 15.26 -17.03 12.70
C ARG A 143 16.12 -15.86 12.23
N ARG A 144 16.68 -15.94 11.01
CA ARG A 144 17.51 -14.88 10.46
C ARG A 144 16.66 -13.66 10.08
N PRO A 145 17.12 -12.41 10.31
CA PRO A 145 16.39 -11.23 9.84
C PRO A 145 16.32 -11.20 8.31
N ILE A 146 15.20 -10.74 7.77
CA ILE A 146 14.99 -10.71 6.31
C ILE A 146 14.32 -9.40 5.91
N LEU A 147 14.89 -8.76 4.89
CA LEU A 147 14.26 -7.69 4.12
C LEU A 147 13.68 -8.28 2.83
N PHE A 148 12.37 -8.21 2.66
CA PHE A 148 11.68 -8.54 1.41
C PHE A 148 11.42 -7.26 0.63
N LEU A 149 11.87 -7.19 -0.62
CA LEU A 149 11.59 -6.11 -1.56
C LEU A 149 10.62 -6.61 -2.63
N ILE A 150 9.38 -6.14 -2.60
CA ILE A 150 8.37 -6.44 -3.62
C ILE A 150 8.40 -5.32 -4.65
N GLU A 151 8.90 -5.64 -5.83
CA GLU A 151 9.04 -4.71 -6.95
C GLU A 151 7.99 -4.99 -8.02
N ALA A 152 7.26 -3.96 -8.45
CA ALA A 152 6.34 -4.07 -9.58
C ALA A 152 6.14 -2.72 -10.26
N ALA A 153 5.69 -2.73 -11.51
CA ALA A 153 5.26 -1.52 -12.20
C ALA A 153 4.02 -0.91 -11.54
N ALA A 154 3.70 0.33 -11.92
CA ALA A 154 2.49 1.02 -11.52
C ALA A 154 1.24 0.17 -11.83
N GLY A 155 0.31 0.06 -10.89
CA GLY A 155 -0.93 -0.69 -11.09
C GLY A 155 -0.82 -2.23 -11.06
N PHE A 156 0.38 -2.82 -10.89
CA PHE A 156 0.57 -4.28 -10.91
C PHE A 156 0.34 -4.98 -9.56
N GLY A 157 -0.44 -4.40 -8.68
CA GLY A 157 -0.97 -5.11 -7.51
C GLY A 157 -0.02 -5.18 -6.30
N LYS A 158 1.00 -4.31 -6.17
CA LYS A 158 1.86 -4.22 -4.98
C LYS A 158 1.07 -4.12 -3.68
N THR A 159 0.18 -3.14 -3.62
CA THR A 159 -0.69 -2.90 -2.47
C THR A 159 -1.62 -4.08 -2.21
N CYS A 160 -2.21 -4.69 -3.25
CA CYS A 160 -3.01 -5.91 -3.10
C CYS A 160 -2.20 -7.06 -2.50
N THR A 161 -0.94 -7.23 -2.91
CA THR A 161 -0.04 -8.24 -2.36
C THR A 161 0.31 -7.96 -0.90
N ALA A 162 0.53 -6.69 -0.54
CA ALA A 162 0.81 -6.29 0.84
C ALA A 162 -0.40 -6.56 1.77
N TYR A 163 -1.61 -6.22 1.32
CA TYR A 163 -2.83 -6.51 2.06
C TYR A 163 -3.15 -8.01 2.15
N GLU A 164 -2.89 -8.78 1.07
CA GLU A 164 -3.08 -10.22 1.12
C GLU A 164 -2.09 -10.88 2.07
N LEU A 165 -0.84 -10.42 2.10
CA LEU A 165 0.15 -10.87 3.08
C LEU A 165 -0.29 -10.55 4.52
N LEU A 166 -0.80 -9.33 4.76
CA LEU A 166 -1.40 -8.95 6.04
C LEU A 166 -2.47 -9.95 6.47
N ARG A 167 -3.43 -10.23 5.59
CA ARG A 167 -4.54 -11.16 5.84
C ARG A 167 -4.02 -12.55 6.17
N GLU A 168 -3.12 -13.08 5.35
CA GLU A 168 -2.60 -14.44 5.51
C GLU A 168 -1.79 -14.62 6.81
N ILE A 169 -1.02 -13.62 7.25
CA ILE A 169 -0.36 -13.64 8.57
C ILE A 169 -1.38 -13.79 9.69
N ILE A 170 -2.52 -13.11 9.59
CA ILE A 170 -3.57 -13.12 10.62
C ILE A 170 -4.36 -14.43 10.59
N VAL A 171 -4.80 -14.87 9.41
CA VAL A 171 -5.70 -16.02 9.24
C VAL A 171 -4.98 -17.33 9.55
N ASN A 172 -3.73 -17.48 9.13
CA ASN A 172 -2.94 -18.67 9.44
C ASN A 172 -2.51 -18.76 10.91
N ASN A 173 -2.84 -17.75 11.71
CA ASN A 173 -2.61 -17.71 13.16
C ASN A 173 -1.18 -18.12 13.58
N ILE A 174 -0.19 -17.63 12.85
CA ILE A 174 1.24 -17.96 13.06
C ILE A 174 1.83 -17.35 14.34
N GLY A 175 0.98 -16.81 15.24
CA GLY A 175 1.39 -16.18 16.50
C GLY A 175 2.04 -14.81 16.35
N LYS A 176 1.86 -14.15 15.22
CA LYS A 176 2.43 -12.84 14.89
C LYS A 176 1.32 -11.81 14.63
N ILE A 177 1.64 -10.55 14.89
CA ILE A 177 0.77 -9.40 14.58
C ILE A 177 1.55 -8.45 13.68
N PRO A 178 1.15 -8.23 12.41
CA PRO A 178 1.89 -7.34 11.53
C PRO A 178 1.66 -5.86 11.89
N LEU A 179 2.72 -5.07 11.81
CA LEU A 179 2.65 -3.61 11.65
C LEU A 179 2.48 -3.34 10.15
N PHE A 180 1.35 -2.79 9.76
CA PHE A 180 1.05 -2.45 8.38
C PHE A 180 0.94 -0.94 8.21
N SER A 181 1.65 -0.38 7.23
CA SER A 181 1.60 1.03 6.89
C SER A 181 1.60 1.25 5.38
N GLU A 182 0.67 2.10 4.92
CA GLU A 182 0.72 2.71 3.59
C GLU A 182 1.52 4.01 3.69
N LEU A 183 2.74 4.02 3.14
CA LEU A 183 3.66 5.15 3.25
C LEU A 183 3.20 6.38 2.45
N SER A 184 2.28 6.19 1.51
CA SER A 184 1.60 7.27 0.78
C SER A 184 0.98 8.33 1.71
N ARG A 185 0.62 7.93 2.92
CA ARG A 185 0.05 8.83 3.95
C ARG A 185 1.07 9.79 4.55
N ASN A 186 2.35 9.50 4.41
CA ASN A 186 3.44 10.21 5.07
C ASN A 186 4.39 10.91 4.08
N ARG A 187 3.94 11.23 2.86
CA ARG A 187 4.76 11.81 1.77
C ARG A 187 5.52 13.08 2.16
N GLN A 188 5.00 13.87 3.09
CA GLN A 188 5.63 15.12 3.53
C GLN A 188 6.66 14.93 4.66
N ALA A 189 6.85 13.71 5.14
CA ALA A 189 7.77 13.46 6.23
C ALA A 189 9.22 13.44 5.73
N LYS A 190 10.01 14.41 6.17
CA LYS A 190 11.42 14.55 5.78
C LYS A 190 12.35 13.51 6.40
N ILE A 191 11.92 12.79 7.43
CA ILE A 191 12.77 11.86 8.20
C ILE A 191 11.99 10.56 8.41
N PHE A 192 12.37 9.51 7.69
CA PHE A 192 11.73 8.20 7.73
C PHE A 192 11.61 7.59 9.14
N ARG A 193 12.59 7.84 10.01
CA ARG A 193 12.56 7.38 11.40
C ARG A 193 11.33 7.89 12.17
N TYR A 194 10.90 9.12 11.91
CA TYR A 194 9.70 9.67 12.53
C TYR A 194 8.43 9.07 11.92
N VAL A 195 8.42 8.79 10.61
CA VAL A 195 7.33 8.07 9.96
C VAL A 195 7.10 6.72 10.63
N LEU A 196 8.18 5.96 10.83
CA LEU A 196 8.10 4.64 11.46
C LEU A 196 7.60 4.72 12.91
N LEU A 197 8.04 5.72 13.69
CA LEU A 197 7.57 5.93 15.06
C LEU A 197 6.10 6.30 15.10
N ASP A 198 5.65 7.19 14.22
CA ASP A 198 4.24 7.58 14.09
C ASP A 198 3.35 6.39 13.72
N GLU A 199 3.80 5.55 12.78
CA GLU A 199 3.10 4.33 12.41
C GLU A 199 3.01 3.31 13.56
N ILE A 200 4.06 3.20 14.37
CA ILE A 200 4.04 2.37 15.57
C ILE A 200 3.02 2.91 16.58
N ASP A 201 3.05 4.21 16.86
CA ASP A 201 2.16 4.85 17.83
C ASP A 201 0.69 4.79 17.36
N ARG A 202 0.44 4.91 16.06
CA ARG A 202 -0.89 4.77 15.47
C ARG A 202 -1.40 3.32 15.51
N SER A 203 -0.56 2.36 15.20
CA SER A 203 -0.94 0.95 15.16
C SER A 203 -1.11 0.35 16.56
N PHE A 204 -0.33 0.83 17.53
CA PHE A 204 -0.28 0.35 18.90
C PHE A 204 -0.30 1.50 19.93
N PRO A 205 -1.36 2.29 19.99
CA PRO A 205 -1.40 3.57 20.71
C PRO A 205 -1.25 3.45 22.23
N LEU A 206 -1.41 2.25 22.78
CA LEU A 206 -1.27 1.97 24.21
C LEU A 206 0.10 1.41 24.59
N LEU A 207 0.97 1.16 23.61
CA LEU A 207 2.28 0.54 23.84
C LEU A 207 3.39 1.57 23.66
N SER A 208 4.48 1.38 24.41
CA SER A 208 5.69 2.16 24.14
C SER A 208 6.34 1.73 22.84
N SER A 209 6.82 2.67 22.05
CA SER A 209 7.53 2.40 20.80
C SER A 209 8.79 1.52 21.03
N ALA A 210 9.37 1.55 22.20
CA ALA A 210 10.49 0.69 22.58
C ALA A 210 10.06 -0.79 22.67
N LEU A 211 8.91 -1.08 23.28
CA LEU A 211 8.38 -2.44 23.37
C LEU A 211 8.06 -2.96 21.96
N VAL A 212 7.37 -2.18 21.15
CA VAL A 212 7.00 -2.60 19.78
C VAL A 212 8.26 -2.89 18.94
N ARG A 213 9.28 -2.03 19.00
CA ARG A 213 10.55 -2.26 18.30
C ARG A 213 11.26 -3.53 18.78
N ASN A 214 11.23 -3.84 20.07
CA ASN A 214 11.79 -5.09 20.59
C ASN A 214 11.04 -6.30 20.02
N GLU A 215 9.72 -6.24 19.91
CA GLU A 215 8.91 -7.32 19.34
C GLU A 215 9.06 -7.43 17.80
N ILE A 216 9.32 -6.31 17.09
CA ILE A 216 9.74 -6.32 15.69
C ILE A 216 11.07 -7.11 15.55
N ARG A 217 12.09 -6.76 16.33
CA ARG A 217 13.39 -7.44 16.30
C ARG A 217 13.28 -8.91 16.68
N ALA A 218 12.46 -9.24 17.66
CA ALA A 218 12.18 -10.64 18.03
C ALA A 218 11.41 -11.42 16.94
N GLY A 219 10.89 -10.73 15.91
CA GLY A 219 10.13 -11.31 14.80
C GLY A 219 8.68 -11.64 15.12
N ASN A 220 8.14 -11.14 16.23
CA ASN A 220 6.72 -11.30 16.61
C ASN A 220 5.82 -10.27 15.94
N VAL A 221 6.39 -9.13 15.54
CA VAL A 221 5.71 -8.06 14.78
C VAL A 221 6.43 -7.88 13.43
N PRO A 222 6.06 -8.64 12.39
CA PRO A 222 6.56 -8.38 11.04
C PRO A 222 6.06 -7.01 10.55
N VAL A 223 6.93 -6.27 9.86
CA VAL A 223 6.65 -4.92 9.36
C VAL A 223 6.35 -4.98 7.87
N ILE A 224 5.22 -4.42 7.43
CA ILE A 224 4.81 -4.32 6.03
C ILE A 224 4.65 -2.84 5.70
N LEU A 225 5.50 -2.31 4.83
CA LEU A 225 5.52 -0.92 4.39
C LEU A 225 5.20 -0.87 2.91
N ASP A 226 4.00 -0.39 2.57
CA ASP A 226 3.54 -0.27 1.19
C ASP A 226 3.84 1.11 0.62
N GLY A 227 4.41 1.16 -0.60
CA GLY A 227 4.69 2.40 -1.32
C GLY A 227 5.97 3.12 -0.86
N PHE A 228 7.07 2.41 -0.65
CA PHE A 228 8.35 3.00 -0.21
C PHE A 228 8.88 4.06 -1.19
N ASP A 229 8.66 3.89 -2.48
CA ASP A 229 9.00 4.86 -3.53
C ASP A 229 8.28 6.21 -3.36
N GLU A 230 7.14 6.24 -2.71
CA GLU A 230 6.36 7.47 -2.53
C GLU A 230 6.99 8.46 -1.55
N LEU A 231 7.85 8.00 -0.65
CA LEU A 231 8.61 8.86 0.26
C LEU A 231 9.80 9.57 -0.40
N LEU A 232 10.20 9.16 -1.61
CA LEU A 232 11.42 9.62 -2.27
C LEU A 232 11.18 10.81 -3.20
N HIS A 233 9.94 11.15 -3.48
CA HIS A 233 9.57 12.10 -4.52
C HIS A 233 9.55 13.57 -4.10
N GLU A 234 9.90 13.92 -2.86
CA GLU A 234 9.80 15.31 -2.37
C GLU A 234 11.12 16.08 -2.34
N SER A 235 11.82 16.23 -3.47
CA SER A 235 12.80 17.30 -3.56
C SER A 235 12.84 17.95 -4.94
N THR A 236 12.34 19.14 -4.95
CA THR A 236 12.18 20.07 -6.08
C THR A 236 13.47 20.73 -6.58
N ASN A 237 14.66 20.36 -6.13
CA ASN A 237 15.90 20.95 -6.58
C ASN A 237 16.83 19.87 -7.15
N GLY A 238 16.90 19.86 -8.47
CA GLY A 238 17.62 18.90 -9.28
C GLY A 238 19.08 18.66 -8.89
N ILE A 239 19.56 17.45 -9.24
CA ILE A 239 20.95 16.95 -9.24
C ILE A 239 21.35 16.15 -7.97
N GLU A 240 20.52 15.95 -6.98
CA GLU A 240 20.87 14.99 -5.93
C GLU A 240 20.59 13.56 -6.38
N ASN A 241 21.58 12.68 -6.23
CA ASN A 241 21.47 11.26 -6.52
C ASN A 241 20.34 10.64 -5.65
N ASN A 242 19.43 9.90 -6.25
CA ASN A 242 18.30 9.26 -5.54
C ASN A 242 18.78 8.39 -4.36
N TYR A 243 19.98 7.86 -4.42
CA TYR A 243 20.57 7.06 -3.36
C TYR A 243 20.90 7.87 -2.10
N GLU A 244 21.43 9.08 -2.22
CA GLU A 244 21.76 9.93 -1.06
C GLU A 244 20.56 10.24 -0.19
N LYS A 245 19.35 10.21 -0.77
CA LYS A 245 18.06 10.37 -0.04
C LYS A 245 17.56 9.06 0.54
N THR A 246 17.82 7.96 -0.13
CA THR A 246 17.37 6.63 0.25
C THR A 246 18.22 6.01 1.35
N GLU A 247 19.53 6.30 1.35
CA GLU A 247 20.48 5.76 2.31
C GLU A 247 20.04 5.95 3.78
N PRO A 248 19.64 7.14 4.26
CA PRO A 248 19.17 7.30 5.64
C PRO A 248 17.90 6.50 5.96
N MET A 249 17.07 6.22 4.96
CA MET A 249 15.87 5.38 5.11
C MET A 249 16.26 3.92 5.23
N LEU A 250 17.15 3.45 4.37
CA LEU A 250 17.68 2.08 4.40
C LEU A 250 18.43 1.82 5.70
N GLU A 251 19.21 2.78 6.19
CA GLU A 251 19.87 2.67 7.50
C GLU A 251 18.86 2.57 8.64
N THR A 252 17.75 3.31 8.61
CA THR A 252 16.68 3.16 9.60
C THR A 252 16.04 1.76 9.56
N ILE A 253 15.94 1.16 8.37
CA ILE A 253 15.42 -0.19 8.18
C ILE A 253 16.44 -1.21 8.68
N SER A 254 17.75 -1.03 8.38
CA SER A 254 18.82 -1.91 8.86
C SER A 254 18.89 -1.97 10.38
N GLU A 255 18.66 -0.84 11.08
CA GLU A 255 18.56 -0.79 12.55
C GLU A 255 17.45 -1.70 13.12
N LEU A 256 16.40 -1.99 12.35
CA LEU A 256 15.34 -2.92 12.74
C LEU A 256 15.66 -4.37 12.43
N LEU A 257 16.47 -4.61 11.39
CA LEU A 257 16.78 -5.94 10.85
C LEU A 257 17.83 -6.67 11.68
N THR A 258 17.50 -6.90 12.94
CA THR A 258 18.31 -7.67 13.89
C THR A 258 17.51 -8.89 14.39
N ASP A 259 18.18 -9.82 15.02
CA ASP A 259 17.62 -11.05 15.63
C ASP A 259 16.78 -11.88 14.64
N SER A 260 15.46 -11.72 14.68
CA SER A 260 14.51 -12.46 13.82
C SER A 260 13.58 -11.52 13.03
N ALA A 261 13.90 -10.23 12.95
CA ALA A 261 13.04 -9.22 12.32
C ALA A 261 12.68 -9.58 10.87
N LYS A 262 11.47 -9.19 10.46
CA LYS A 262 10.98 -9.30 9.09
C LYS A 262 10.40 -7.98 8.66
N VAL A 263 10.96 -7.43 7.59
CA VAL A 263 10.49 -6.20 6.96
C VAL A 263 10.15 -6.48 5.51
N VAL A 264 8.96 -6.10 5.09
CA VAL A 264 8.47 -6.18 3.71
C VAL A 264 8.27 -4.77 3.20
N LEU A 265 8.93 -4.43 2.12
CA LEU A 265 8.78 -3.16 1.42
C LEU A 265 8.17 -3.41 0.05
N THR A 266 7.17 -2.63 -0.35
CA THR A 266 6.75 -2.57 -1.74
C THR A 266 7.30 -1.30 -2.39
N THR A 267 7.73 -1.41 -3.64
CA THR A 267 8.32 -0.30 -4.39
C THR A 267 8.11 -0.46 -5.90
N ARG A 268 8.29 0.61 -6.66
CA ARG A 268 8.29 0.54 -8.13
C ARG A 268 9.59 -0.05 -8.64
N ARG A 269 9.55 -0.71 -9.81
CA ARG A 269 10.73 -1.29 -10.47
C ARG A 269 11.80 -0.26 -10.77
N THR A 270 11.40 0.96 -11.09
CA THR A 270 12.27 2.03 -11.57
C THR A 270 12.75 2.96 -10.47
N ALA A 271 12.31 2.75 -9.23
CA ALA A 271 12.52 3.78 -8.23
C ALA A 271 13.85 3.48 -7.56
N ILE A 272 14.68 3.08 -7.09
CA ILE A 272 15.80 3.32 -6.15
C ILE A 272 16.91 2.30 -6.28
N PHE A 273 16.61 1.11 -6.73
CA PHE A 273 17.40 -0.07 -6.42
C PHE A 273 18.22 -0.62 -7.59
N ASP A 274 18.42 0.15 -8.66
CA ASP A 274 19.19 -0.29 -9.83
C ASP A 274 20.61 0.30 -9.92
N GLY A 275 21.09 1.01 -8.85
CA GLY A 275 22.44 1.58 -8.79
C GLY A 275 23.46 0.68 -8.08
N ASP A 276 24.76 0.88 -8.42
CA ASP A 276 25.88 0.20 -7.75
C ASP A 276 25.88 0.43 -6.23
N GLU A 277 25.41 1.57 -5.78
CA GLU A 277 25.35 1.98 -4.38
C GLU A 277 24.37 1.11 -3.56
N PHE A 278 23.20 0.79 -4.10
CA PHE A 278 22.28 -0.14 -3.44
C PHE A 278 22.85 -1.56 -3.36
N HIS A 279 23.53 -2.01 -4.41
CA HIS A 279 24.23 -3.30 -4.38
C HIS A 279 25.35 -3.30 -3.35
N GLN A 280 26.09 -2.18 -3.20
CA GLN A 280 27.09 -2.03 -2.16
C GLN A 280 26.48 -2.03 -0.76
N TRP A 281 25.33 -1.36 -0.55
CA TRP A 281 24.62 -1.39 0.71
C TRP A 281 24.16 -2.82 1.07
N ILE A 282 23.60 -3.58 0.12
CA ILE A 282 23.27 -5.00 0.33
C ILE A 282 24.53 -5.79 0.72
N ALA A 283 25.63 -5.61 -0.02
CA ALA A 283 26.86 -6.33 0.23
C ALA A 283 27.45 -6.01 1.62
N SER A 284 27.35 -4.76 2.08
CA SER A 284 27.82 -4.36 3.41
C SER A 284 27.02 -4.98 4.57
N HIS A 285 25.77 -5.35 4.35
CA HIS A 285 24.87 -5.92 5.37
C HIS A 285 24.59 -7.43 5.19
N GLN A 286 25.24 -8.10 4.24
CA GLN A 286 24.96 -9.52 3.94
C GLN A 286 25.24 -10.49 5.11
N GLU A 287 26.08 -10.09 6.08
CA GLU A 287 26.32 -10.86 7.29
C GLU A 287 25.23 -10.65 8.35
N ASP A 288 24.56 -9.50 8.34
CA ASP A 288 23.58 -9.08 9.33
C ASP A 288 22.18 -9.65 9.01
N PHE A 289 21.72 -9.52 7.76
CA PHE A 289 20.39 -9.97 7.33
C PHE A 289 20.37 -10.40 5.86
N ASP A 290 19.33 -11.13 5.48
CA ASP A 290 19.09 -11.52 4.08
C ASP A 290 18.23 -10.47 3.37
N VAL A 291 18.55 -10.20 2.09
CA VAL A 291 17.69 -9.39 1.21
C VAL A 291 17.10 -10.30 0.14
N ILE A 292 15.77 -10.33 0.07
CA ILE A 292 15.02 -11.13 -0.90
C ILE A 292 14.25 -10.18 -1.82
N ARG A 293 14.65 -10.14 -3.09
CA ARG A 293 13.98 -9.35 -4.13
C ARG A 293 12.93 -10.19 -4.81
N ILE A 294 11.69 -9.71 -4.79
CA ILE A 294 10.52 -10.33 -5.42
C ILE A 294 10.01 -9.35 -6.48
N ARG A 295 10.22 -9.68 -7.74
CA ARG A 295 9.75 -8.86 -8.86
C ARG A 295 8.48 -9.46 -9.44
N ILE A 296 7.36 -8.80 -9.25
CA ILE A 296 6.05 -9.21 -9.81
C ILE A 296 6.10 -9.01 -11.33
N HIS A 297 5.72 -10.05 -12.05
CA HIS A 297 5.63 -10.05 -13.52
C HIS A 297 4.32 -9.42 -14.00
N GLU A 298 4.27 -9.13 -15.29
CA GLU A 298 3.03 -8.72 -15.94
C GLU A 298 1.92 -9.75 -15.73
N PRO A 299 0.67 -9.29 -15.51
CA PRO A 299 -0.45 -10.19 -15.28
C PRO A 299 -0.70 -11.07 -16.50
N GLN A 300 -1.02 -12.35 -16.25
CA GLN A 300 -1.51 -13.26 -17.28
C GLN A 300 -3.02 -13.20 -17.29
N ILE A 301 -3.60 -12.97 -18.45
CA ILE A 301 -5.05 -12.76 -18.61
C ILE A 301 -5.83 -13.98 -18.15
N GLU A 302 -5.28 -15.15 -18.40
CA GLU A 302 -5.85 -16.46 -18.04
C GLU A 302 -6.04 -16.62 -16.53
N ASP A 303 -5.19 -15.98 -15.73
CA ASP A 303 -5.29 -16.02 -14.26
C ASP A 303 -6.37 -15.04 -13.74
N TRP A 304 -6.68 -14.00 -14.53
CA TRP A 304 -7.58 -12.92 -14.13
C TRP A 304 -9.02 -13.14 -14.56
N LEU A 305 -9.25 -13.59 -15.78
CA LEU A 305 -10.58 -13.72 -16.32
C LEU A 305 -11.12 -15.15 -16.16
N PRO A 306 -12.38 -15.34 -15.73
CA PRO A 306 -13.06 -16.62 -15.78
C PRO A 306 -13.03 -17.20 -17.21
N GLY A 307 -12.90 -18.52 -17.36
CA GLY A 307 -12.75 -19.18 -18.66
C GLY A 307 -13.78 -18.74 -19.68
N GLN A 308 -15.06 -18.63 -19.30
CA GLN A 308 -16.11 -18.16 -20.21
C GLN A 308 -15.81 -16.75 -20.75
N ARG A 309 -15.44 -15.78 -19.89
CA ARG A 309 -15.12 -14.41 -20.33
C ARG A 309 -13.85 -14.34 -21.16
N LEU A 310 -12.89 -15.20 -20.85
CA LEU A 310 -11.68 -15.34 -21.66
C LEU A 310 -12.00 -15.85 -23.07
N ASP A 311 -12.85 -16.87 -23.19
CA ASP A 311 -13.28 -17.44 -24.46
C ASP A 311 -14.08 -16.39 -25.28
N GLU A 312 -14.97 -15.66 -24.65
CA GLU A 312 -15.76 -14.60 -25.28
C GLU A 312 -14.87 -13.48 -25.86
N ILE A 313 -13.90 -12.97 -25.11
CA ILE A 313 -12.93 -11.96 -25.62
C ILE A 313 -12.06 -12.56 -26.73
N SER A 314 -11.57 -13.79 -26.55
CA SER A 314 -10.73 -14.45 -27.55
C SER A 314 -11.48 -14.61 -28.88
N SER A 315 -12.78 -14.85 -28.85
CA SER A 315 -13.62 -14.98 -30.04
C SER A 315 -13.74 -13.69 -30.86
N THR A 316 -13.46 -12.51 -30.24
CA THR A 316 -13.47 -11.23 -30.94
C THR A 316 -12.23 -10.98 -31.80
N GLY A 317 -11.19 -11.82 -31.68
CA GLY A 317 -9.91 -11.66 -32.36
C GLY A 317 -9.04 -10.52 -31.81
N PHE A 318 -9.39 -9.93 -30.68
CA PHE A 318 -8.60 -8.91 -30.02
C PHE A 318 -7.28 -9.51 -29.47
N PRO A 319 -6.13 -8.84 -29.67
CA PRO A 319 -4.86 -9.31 -29.13
C PRO A 319 -4.86 -9.18 -27.60
N LEU A 320 -5.04 -10.32 -26.91
CA LEU A 320 -5.22 -10.38 -25.46
C LEU A 320 -4.06 -9.75 -24.67
N ASN A 321 -2.83 -9.85 -25.19
CA ASN A 321 -1.66 -9.24 -24.56
C ASN A 321 -1.81 -7.71 -24.34
N LYS A 322 -2.64 -7.03 -25.10
CA LYS A 322 -2.96 -5.61 -24.89
C LYS A 322 -3.82 -5.35 -23.64
N LEU A 323 -4.43 -6.40 -23.07
CA LEU A 323 -5.21 -6.31 -21.83
C LEU A 323 -4.39 -6.59 -20.56
N SER A 324 -3.10 -6.81 -20.65
CA SER A 324 -2.22 -7.13 -19.52
C SER A 324 -2.06 -5.96 -18.53
N ASN A 325 -3.18 -5.41 -18.07
CA ASN A 325 -3.23 -4.37 -17.05
C ASN A 325 -4.21 -4.79 -15.93
N PRO A 326 -3.78 -4.91 -14.66
CA PRO A 326 -4.62 -5.38 -13.57
C PRO A 326 -5.90 -4.57 -13.35
N VAL A 327 -5.88 -3.26 -13.62
CA VAL A 327 -7.06 -2.40 -13.43
C VAL A 327 -8.14 -2.73 -14.46
N LEU A 328 -7.75 -2.88 -15.73
CA LEU A 328 -8.67 -3.31 -16.80
C LEU A 328 -9.16 -4.73 -16.60
N LEU A 329 -8.27 -5.65 -16.21
CA LEU A 329 -8.63 -7.03 -15.95
C LEU A 329 -9.58 -7.15 -14.75
N SER A 330 -9.38 -6.33 -13.70
CA SER A 330 -10.31 -6.23 -12.57
C SER A 330 -11.67 -5.70 -13.02
N PHE A 331 -11.72 -4.65 -13.84
CA PHE A 331 -12.95 -4.14 -14.45
C PHE A 331 -13.69 -5.23 -15.22
N LEU A 332 -13.01 -5.87 -16.19
CA LEU A 332 -13.61 -6.93 -17.01
C LEU A 332 -14.05 -8.15 -16.19
N ARG A 333 -13.37 -8.45 -15.08
CA ARG A 333 -13.74 -9.53 -14.16
C ARG A 333 -14.96 -9.20 -13.33
N CYS A 334 -15.11 -7.93 -12.88
CA CYS A 334 -16.06 -7.55 -11.85
C CYS A 334 -17.38 -6.97 -12.38
N ILE A 335 -17.43 -6.44 -13.62
CA ILE A 335 -18.69 -5.96 -14.22
C ILE A 335 -19.67 -7.09 -14.44
N ASP A 336 -20.96 -6.77 -14.50
CA ASP A 336 -21.99 -7.76 -14.81
C ASP A 336 -21.92 -8.25 -16.28
N ASP A 337 -22.57 -9.39 -16.58
CA ASP A 337 -22.48 -10.01 -17.91
C ASP A 337 -23.10 -9.13 -19.01
N THR A 338 -24.11 -8.32 -18.67
CA THR A 338 -24.74 -7.41 -19.64
C THR A 338 -23.76 -6.31 -20.06
N ASP A 339 -23.07 -5.72 -19.10
CA ASP A 339 -22.08 -4.68 -19.36
C ASP A 339 -20.81 -5.27 -19.96
N PHE A 340 -20.42 -6.48 -19.56
CA PHE A 340 -19.30 -7.19 -20.18
C PHE A 340 -19.53 -7.40 -21.68
N ASN A 341 -20.71 -7.88 -22.08
CA ASN A 341 -21.06 -8.08 -23.50
C ASN A 341 -21.03 -6.77 -24.30
N LYS A 342 -21.47 -5.65 -23.71
CA LYS A 342 -21.35 -4.33 -24.35
C LYS A 342 -19.89 -3.91 -24.53
N VAL A 343 -19.04 -4.16 -23.54
CA VAL A 343 -17.62 -3.81 -23.59
C VAL A 343 -16.89 -4.59 -24.67
N ILE A 344 -17.07 -5.90 -24.75
CA ILE A 344 -16.37 -6.75 -25.71
C ILE A 344 -16.89 -6.67 -27.15
N SER A 345 -18.05 -6.00 -27.39
CA SER A 345 -18.56 -5.79 -28.74
C SER A 345 -17.59 -5.02 -29.65
N ASP A 346 -16.70 -4.19 -29.04
CA ASP A 346 -15.58 -3.53 -29.71
C ASP A 346 -14.37 -3.48 -28.76
N PRO A 347 -13.51 -4.49 -28.78
CA PRO A 347 -12.39 -4.62 -27.85
C PRO A 347 -11.34 -3.53 -27.99
N THR A 348 -11.22 -2.89 -29.15
CA THR A 348 -10.24 -1.81 -29.38
C THR A 348 -10.52 -0.58 -28.51
N THR A 349 -11.75 -0.43 -28.05
CA THR A 349 -12.21 0.71 -27.23
C THR A 349 -12.36 0.36 -25.74
N ILE A 350 -11.82 -0.75 -25.27
CA ILE A 350 -12.01 -1.21 -23.87
C ILE A 350 -11.60 -0.16 -22.84
N VAL A 351 -10.47 0.53 -23.03
CA VAL A 351 -10.01 1.58 -22.11
C VAL A 351 -11.04 2.71 -22.05
N ARG A 352 -11.51 3.19 -23.20
CA ARG A 352 -12.52 4.23 -23.25
C ARG A 352 -13.82 3.79 -22.59
N LYS A 353 -14.29 2.58 -22.87
CA LYS A 353 -15.51 2.02 -22.27
C LYS A 353 -15.40 1.86 -20.75
N TYR A 354 -14.20 1.57 -20.23
CA TYR A 354 -13.95 1.59 -18.80
C TYR A 354 -14.25 2.98 -18.22
N PHE A 355 -13.67 4.04 -18.79
CA PHE A 355 -13.90 5.41 -18.31
C PHE A 355 -15.34 5.85 -18.49
N ASP A 356 -15.94 5.63 -19.67
CA ASP A 356 -17.34 5.95 -19.94
C ASP A 356 -18.30 5.28 -18.94
N SER A 357 -18.05 4.00 -18.62
CA SER A 357 -18.83 3.26 -17.63
C SER A 357 -18.70 3.84 -16.23
N MET A 358 -17.48 4.22 -15.82
CA MET A 358 -17.24 4.81 -14.51
C MET A 358 -17.88 6.19 -14.37
N LEU A 359 -17.78 7.03 -15.40
CA LEU A 359 -18.35 8.37 -15.43
C LEU A 359 -19.90 8.34 -15.48
N GLU A 360 -20.47 7.44 -16.26
CA GLU A 360 -21.93 7.25 -16.32
C GLU A 360 -22.49 6.71 -14.98
N ARG A 361 -21.75 5.79 -14.34
CA ARG A 361 -22.11 5.31 -13.00
C ARG A 361 -22.11 6.45 -11.99
N GLU A 362 -21.09 7.31 -12.04
CA GLU A 362 -20.98 8.45 -11.16
C GLU A 362 -22.08 9.46 -11.39
N ARG A 363 -22.41 9.74 -12.65
CA ARG A 363 -23.54 10.58 -13.05
C ARG A 363 -24.84 10.12 -12.39
N LYS A 364 -25.12 8.81 -12.42
CA LYS A 364 -26.32 8.22 -11.81
C LYS A 364 -26.28 8.23 -10.29
N ARG A 365 -25.11 7.89 -9.71
CA ARG A 365 -24.96 7.76 -8.25
C ARG A 365 -25.13 9.09 -7.53
N GLN A 366 -24.62 10.16 -8.12
CA GLN A 366 -24.63 11.50 -7.51
C GLN A 366 -25.75 12.39 -8.01
N ASP A 367 -26.62 11.87 -8.87
CA ASP A 367 -27.63 12.68 -9.59
C ASP A 367 -26.97 13.92 -10.23
N LEU A 368 -25.92 13.65 -11.01
CA LEU A 368 -25.11 14.68 -11.64
C LEU A 368 -25.57 14.89 -13.08
N LEU A 369 -26.17 16.05 -13.39
CA LEU A 369 -26.64 16.37 -14.76
C LEU A 369 -25.52 16.82 -15.70
N MET A 370 -24.28 16.59 -15.35
CA MET A 370 -23.10 16.86 -16.17
C MET A 370 -22.87 15.73 -17.19
N SER A 371 -22.48 16.07 -18.41
CA SER A 371 -22.15 15.07 -19.44
C SER A 371 -20.89 14.28 -19.08
N ILE A 372 -20.68 13.11 -19.71
CA ILE A 372 -19.47 12.29 -19.55
C ILE A 372 -18.24 13.10 -20.01
N GLU A 373 -18.34 13.79 -21.14
CA GLU A 373 -17.26 14.62 -21.70
C GLU A 373 -16.87 15.76 -20.75
N ASP A 374 -17.85 16.39 -20.10
CA ASP A 374 -17.60 17.47 -19.16
C ASP A 374 -16.92 16.96 -17.89
N GLN A 375 -17.37 15.82 -17.36
CA GLN A 375 -16.70 15.15 -16.22
C GLN A 375 -15.26 14.77 -16.59
N TYR A 376 -15.06 14.21 -17.78
CA TYR A 376 -13.74 13.85 -18.30
C TYR A 376 -12.82 15.08 -18.40
N THR A 377 -13.36 16.21 -18.88
CA THR A 377 -12.64 17.48 -18.98
C THR A 377 -12.18 17.99 -17.61
N ILE A 378 -13.04 17.93 -16.60
CA ILE A 378 -12.68 18.35 -15.24
C ILE A 378 -11.56 17.47 -14.67
N LEU A 379 -11.64 16.15 -14.87
CA LEU A 379 -10.61 15.21 -14.40
C LEU A 379 -9.27 15.44 -15.13
N LYS A 380 -9.28 15.77 -16.41
CA LYS A 380 -8.07 16.18 -17.15
C LYS A 380 -7.44 17.43 -16.56
N ILE A 381 -8.24 18.43 -16.21
CA ILE A 381 -7.76 19.67 -15.59
C ILE A 381 -7.16 19.40 -14.20
N ILE A 382 -7.74 18.51 -13.42
CA ILE A 382 -7.16 18.10 -12.13
C ILE A 382 -5.81 17.40 -12.36
N ALA A 383 -5.72 16.50 -13.34
CA ALA A 383 -4.47 15.82 -13.68
C ALA A 383 -3.38 16.78 -14.16
N ASP A 384 -3.75 17.79 -14.93
CA ASP A 384 -2.86 18.84 -15.42
C ASP A 384 -2.29 19.68 -14.26
N ASP A 385 -3.17 20.11 -13.36
CA ASP A 385 -2.78 20.83 -12.15
C ASP A 385 -1.85 20.02 -11.24
N MET A 386 -2.09 18.69 -11.15
CA MET A 386 -1.21 17.76 -10.41
C MET A 386 0.20 17.70 -11.02
N VAL A 387 0.30 17.73 -12.36
CA VAL A 387 1.59 17.77 -13.07
C VAL A 387 2.28 19.11 -12.85
N GLU A 388 1.56 20.23 -13.06
CA GLU A 388 2.09 21.59 -12.88
C GLU A 388 2.57 21.83 -11.43
N GLY A 389 1.77 21.45 -10.45
CA GLY A 389 2.07 21.58 -9.03
C GLY A 389 2.98 20.48 -8.47
N ASN A 390 3.35 19.49 -9.30
CA ASN A 390 4.18 18.34 -8.93
C ASN A 390 3.68 17.57 -7.71
N TYR A 391 2.38 17.27 -7.63
CA TYR A 391 1.75 16.50 -6.56
C TYR A 391 0.82 15.41 -7.12
N THR A 392 0.52 14.37 -6.35
CA THR A 392 -0.44 13.29 -6.72
C THR A 392 -1.68 13.27 -5.83
N SER A 393 -1.66 14.02 -4.74
CA SER A 393 -2.82 14.25 -3.88
C SER A 393 -2.66 15.57 -3.12
N GLU A 394 -3.76 16.26 -2.90
CA GLU A 394 -3.82 17.51 -2.17
C GLU A 394 -5.09 17.61 -1.32
N SER A 395 -5.16 18.62 -0.44
CA SER A 395 -6.32 18.84 0.40
C SER A 395 -7.61 18.95 -0.41
N ARG A 396 -8.72 18.57 0.19
CA ARG A 396 -10.04 18.68 -0.47
C ARG A 396 -10.35 20.13 -0.85
N GLU A 397 -9.97 21.06 0.00
CA GLU A 397 -10.13 22.50 -0.20
C GLU A 397 -9.38 22.95 -1.47
N TYR A 398 -8.14 22.50 -1.64
CA TYR A 398 -7.35 22.85 -2.82
C TYR A 398 -7.93 22.23 -4.11
N ILE A 399 -8.26 20.94 -4.11
CA ILE A 399 -8.91 20.29 -5.28
C ILE A 399 -10.24 20.98 -5.63
N SER A 400 -11.03 21.36 -4.62
CA SER A 400 -12.26 22.11 -4.83
C SER A 400 -12.00 23.49 -5.44
N LEU A 401 -10.91 24.16 -5.03
CA LEU A 401 -10.48 25.42 -5.62
C LEU A 401 -10.10 25.26 -7.10
N VAL A 402 -9.29 24.25 -7.44
CA VAL A 402 -8.90 23.92 -8.82
C VAL A 402 -10.14 23.67 -9.68
N ILE A 403 -11.09 22.85 -9.19
CA ILE A 403 -12.34 22.59 -9.90
C ILE A 403 -13.11 23.90 -10.14
N THR A 404 -13.20 24.75 -9.14
CA THR A 404 -13.99 25.99 -9.20
C THR A 404 -13.35 27.01 -10.15
N GLU A 405 -12.05 27.29 -9.99
CA GLU A 405 -11.39 28.38 -10.73
C GLU A 405 -11.17 28.04 -12.21
N LYS A 406 -10.74 26.80 -12.48
CA LYS A 406 -10.43 26.38 -13.86
C LYS A 406 -11.68 25.97 -14.67
N ASN A 407 -12.88 25.79 -14.03
CA ASN A 407 -14.09 25.28 -14.72
C ASN A 407 -15.36 26.11 -14.48
N GLN A 408 -15.25 27.40 -14.17
CA GLN A 408 -16.39 28.26 -13.80
C GLN A 408 -17.56 28.21 -14.77
N GLN A 409 -17.26 28.33 -16.08
CA GLN A 409 -18.27 28.32 -17.14
C GLN A 409 -18.99 26.97 -17.23
N LEU A 410 -18.27 25.88 -17.11
CA LEU A 410 -18.79 24.52 -17.16
C LEU A 410 -19.71 24.22 -15.96
N LEU A 411 -19.28 24.62 -14.77
CA LEU A 411 -20.08 24.48 -13.54
C LEU A 411 -21.39 25.26 -13.65
N GLU A 412 -21.36 26.50 -14.11
CA GLU A 412 -22.56 27.32 -14.30
C GLU A 412 -23.47 26.77 -15.40
N ALA A 413 -22.93 26.23 -16.49
CA ALA A 413 -23.71 25.56 -17.53
C ALA A 413 -24.43 24.32 -16.96
N THR A 414 -23.70 23.48 -16.22
CA THR A 414 -24.27 22.28 -15.57
C THR A 414 -25.36 22.64 -14.56
N ARG A 415 -25.15 23.64 -13.72
CA ARG A 415 -26.15 24.09 -12.74
C ARG A 415 -27.47 24.51 -13.38
N LYS A 416 -27.42 25.11 -14.58
CA LYS A 416 -28.60 25.53 -15.34
C LYS A 416 -29.42 24.36 -15.90
N LEU A 417 -28.88 23.15 -15.94
CA LEU A 417 -29.60 21.95 -16.38
C LEU A 417 -30.61 21.45 -15.31
N TYR A 418 -30.38 21.81 -14.04
CA TYR A 418 -31.30 21.48 -12.96
C TYR A 418 -32.52 22.41 -12.94
N THR A 419 -33.65 21.91 -12.47
CA THR A 419 -34.83 22.75 -12.22
C THR A 419 -34.50 23.83 -11.17
N VAL A 420 -35.25 24.89 -11.12
CA VAL A 420 -34.97 26.01 -10.19
C VAL A 420 -34.96 25.55 -8.73
N ASP A 421 -35.88 24.63 -8.39
CA ASP A 421 -36.07 24.14 -7.02
C ASP A 421 -34.99 23.09 -6.61
N GLU A 422 -34.39 22.40 -7.59
CA GLU A 422 -33.37 21.34 -7.36
C GLU A 422 -31.94 21.79 -7.70
N ARG A 423 -31.75 23.03 -8.11
CA ARG A 423 -30.49 23.56 -8.58
C ARG A 423 -29.46 23.62 -7.46
N PRO A 424 -28.37 22.82 -7.54
CA PRO A 424 -27.32 22.85 -6.53
C PRO A 424 -26.61 24.21 -6.52
N THR A 425 -26.08 24.61 -5.39
CA THR A 425 -25.09 25.68 -5.30
C THR A 425 -23.80 25.25 -6.03
N THR A 426 -22.93 26.18 -6.33
CA THR A 426 -21.61 25.87 -6.93
C THR A 426 -20.82 24.95 -5.98
N ASP A 427 -20.83 25.25 -4.69
CA ASP A 427 -20.11 24.46 -3.69
C ASP A 427 -20.66 23.02 -3.57
N GLU A 428 -21.98 22.82 -3.64
CA GLU A 428 -22.57 21.48 -3.66
C GLU A 428 -22.14 20.69 -4.90
N LEU A 429 -22.13 21.33 -6.07
CA LEU A 429 -21.68 20.68 -7.31
C LEU A 429 -20.18 20.34 -7.25
N VAL A 430 -19.34 21.27 -6.79
CA VAL A 430 -17.90 21.05 -6.59
C VAL A 430 -17.65 19.93 -5.58
N ASN A 431 -18.40 19.88 -4.49
CA ASN A 431 -18.31 18.81 -3.50
C ASN A 431 -18.65 17.43 -4.09
N LYS A 432 -19.66 17.35 -4.98
CA LYS A 432 -19.97 16.13 -5.72
C LYS A 432 -18.78 15.71 -6.60
N LEU A 433 -18.19 16.63 -7.32
CA LEU A 433 -17.05 16.37 -8.21
C LEU A 433 -15.77 16.00 -7.46
N ALA A 434 -15.47 16.66 -6.33
CA ALA A 434 -14.35 16.30 -5.47
C ALA A 434 -14.53 14.94 -4.75
N SER A 435 -15.76 14.39 -4.77
CA SER A 435 -16.10 13.05 -4.27
C SER A 435 -16.36 12.05 -5.41
N HIS A 436 -15.84 12.32 -6.59
CA HIS A 436 -16.00 11.49 -7.78
C HIS A 436 -15.36 10.09 -7.58
N ALA A 437 -15.97 9.03 -8.15
CA ALA A 437 -15.48 7.66 -7.98
C ALA A 437 -14.07 7.40 -8.55
N LEU A 438 -13.58 8.23 -9.44
CA LEU A 438 -12.20 8.18 -9.95
C LEU A 438 -11.20 8.98 -9.10
N LEU A 439 -11.69 9.67 -8.06
CA LEU A 439 -10.90 10.34 -7.04
C LEU A 439 -11.11 9.64 -5.71
N ASP A 440 -10.07 9.49 -4.92
CA ASP A 440 -10.15 8.85 -3.60
C ASP A 440 -9.28 9.61 -2.60
N ARG A 441 -9.55 9.37 -1.33
CA ARG A 441 -8.73 9.91 -0.26
C ARG A 441 -7.36 9.25 -0.29
N SER A 442 -6.33 10.06 -0.35
CA SER A 442 -4.95 9.61 -0.30
C SER A 442 -4.09 10.56 0.53
N GLY A 443 -2.86 10.17 0.84
CA GLY A 443 -1.97 10.97 1.68
C GLY A 443 -2.11 10.70 3.18
N SER A 444 -1.38 11.47 3.99
CA SER A 444 -1.38 11.33 5.45
C SER A 444 -2.79 11.53 6.03
N GLU A 445 -3.22 10.62 6.88
CA GLU A 445 -4.53 10.63 7.55
C GLU A 445 -5.76 10.60 6.62
N ASN A 446 -5.62 10.17 5.35
CA ASN A 446 -6.70 10.22 4.34
C ASN A 446 -7.28 11.62 4.14
N GLN A 447 -6.49 12.67 4.30
CA GLN A 447 -6.93 14.07 4.17
C GLN A 447 -6.77 14.61 2.74
N GLY A 448 -5.84 14.05 1.96
CA GLY A 448 -5.66 14.42 0.54
C GLY A 448 -6.69 13.75 -0.37
N ILE A 449 -6.91 14.33 -1.53
CA ILE A 449 -7.67 13.76 -2.65
C ILE A 449 -6.71 13.60 -3.83
N GLY A 450 -6.68 12.41 -4.39
CA GLY A 450 -5.93 12.06 -5.59
C GLY A 450 -6.73 11.13 -6.48
N PHE A 451 -6.17 10.70 -7.60
CA PHE A 451 -6.81 9.67 -8.42
C PHE A 451 -6.76 8.30 -7.71
N VAL A 452 -7.82 7.52 -7.90
CA VAL A 452 -8.02 6.22 -7.25
C VAL A 452 -6.88 5.23 -7.49
N ASN A 453 -6.18 5.34 -8.61
CA ASN A 453 -4.97 4.58 -8.91
C ASN A 453 -4.16 5.25 -10.04
N GLU A 454 -2.93 4.75 -10.24
CA GLU A 454 -2.00 5.29 -11.22
C GLU A 454 -2.43 5.09 -12.68
N PHE A 455 -3.21 4.04 -12.98
CA PHE A 455 -3.75 3.85 -14.32
C PHE A 455 -4.73 4.96 -14.69
N VAL A 456 -5.58 5.36 -13.75
CA VAL A 456 -6.56 6.45 -13.95
C VAL A 456 -5.84 7.78 -14.08
N LEU A 457 -4.90 8.10 -13.18
CA LEU A 457 -4.06 9.30 -13.30
C LEU A 457 -3.33 9.32 -14.66
N GLY A 458 -2.65 8.22 -14.98
CA GLY A 458 -1.86 8.09 -16.21
C GLY A 458 -2.69 8.29 -17.47
N ASN A 459 -3.94 7.81 -17.50
CA ASN A 459 -4.81 8.04 -18.64
C ASN A 459 -5.11 9.54 -18.85
N PHE A 460 -5.42 10.28 -17.80
CA PHE A 460 -5.68 11.73 -17.94
C PHE A 460 -4.41 12.51 -18.26
N VAL A 461 -3.28 12.15 -17.66
CA VAL A 461 -1.97 12.75 -17.97
C VAL A 461 -1.60 12.50 -19.42
N SER A 462 -1.73 11.28 -19.94
CA SER A 462 -1.41 10.96 -21.34
C SER A 462 -2.29 11.72 -22.34
N GLU A 463 -3.58 11.89 -22.03
CA GLU A 463 -4.47 12.71 -22.85
C GLU A 463 -4.03 14.19 -22.86
N ASN A 464 -3.55 14.72 -21.74
CA ASN A 464 -3.00 16.08 -21.68
C ASN A 464 -1.71 16.20 -22.49
N ILE A 465 -0.79 15.22 -22.38
CA ILE A 465 0.44 15.17 -23.18
C ILE A 465 0.14 15.21 -24.68
N ILE A 466 -0.78 14.36 -25.15
CA ILE A 466 -1.14 14.28 -26.57
C ILE A 466 -1.83 15.55 -27.07
N ASN A 467 -2.63 16.20 -26.21
CA ASN A 467 -3.34 17.42 -26.57
C ASN A 467 -2.49 18.69 -26.38
N ASP A 468 -1.27 18.59 -25.87
CA ASP A 468 -0.37 19.72 -25.76
C ASP A 468 0.17 20.11 -27.15
N LYS A 469 -0.30 21.27 -27.62
CA LYS A 469 0.07 21.80 -28.94
C LYS A 469 1.48 22.40 -28.98
N SER A 470 2.10 22.62 -27.83
CA SER A 470 3.45 23.17 -27.74
C SER A 470 4.51 22.16 -28.19
N ASN A 471 4.24 20.87 -28.07
CA ASN A 471 5.19 19.76 -28.17
C ASN A 471 6.40 19.90 -27.22
N GLU A 472 6.26 20.69 -26.17
CA GLU A 472 7.31 20.97 -25.16
C GLU A 472 6.86 20.51 -23.76
N TRP A 473 5.92 19.58 -23.70
CA TRP A 473 5.41 19.07 -22.43
C TRP A 473 6.54 18.47 -21.58
N ILE A 474 6.63 18.89 -20.33
CA ILE A 474 7.60 18.41 -19.36
C ILE A 474 6.83 18.00 -18.10
N GLY A 475 7.17 16.84 -17.57
CA GLY A 475 6.66 16.35 -16.28
C GLY A 475 7.65 15.43 -15.61
N ASP A 476 7.47 15.25 -14.29
CA ASP A 476 8.25 14.31 -13.51
C ASP A 476 7.98 12.86 -13.96
N LYS A 477 8.98 11.99 -13.80
CA LYS A 477 8.89 10.55 -14.12
C LYS A 477 7.67 9.88 -13.50
N ARG A 478 7.25 10.28 -12.30
CA ARG A 478 6.08 9.77 -11.61
C ARG A 478 4.75 9.98 -12.35
N PHE A 479 4.70 10.91 -13.31
CA PHE A 479 3.56 11.12 -14.20
C PHE A 479 3.74 10.44 -15.55
N ILE A 480 4.96 10.38 -16.05
CA ILE A 480 5.27 9.75 -17.35
C ILE A 480 5.07 8.23 -17.26
N GLU A 481 5.58 7.58 -16.22
CA GLU A 481 5.43 6.12 -16.09
C GLU A 481 3.96 5.68 -16.03
N PRO A 482 3.08 6.26 -15.20
CA PRO A 482 1.65 5.96 -15.25
C PRO A 482 1.01 6.25 -16.61
N ALA A 483 1.40 7.35 -17.27
CA ALA A 483 0.88 7.69 -18.60
C ALA A 483 1.22 6.60 -19.63
N VAL A 484 2.47 6.16 -19.70
CA VAL A 484 2.92 5.06 -20.57
C VAL A 484 2.18 3.78 -20.24
N GLN A 485 2.09 3.41 -18.97
CA GLN A 485 1.41 2.18 -18.55
C GLN A 485 -0.09 2.19 -18.88
N SER A 486 -0.75 3.33 -18.79
CA SER A 486 -2.16 3.46 -19.14
C SER A 486 -2.43 3.31 -20.65
N TYR A 487 -1.41 3.51 -21.47
CA TYR A 487 -1.47 3.39 -22.93
C TYR A 487 -1.13 2.00 -23.46
N MET A 488 -0.55 1.13 -22.64
CA MET A 488 -0.21 -0.24 -23.03
C MET A 488 -1.38 -1.03 -23.65
N PRO A 489 -2.63 -0.92 -23.13
CA PRO A 489 -3.78 -1.63 -23.67
C PRO A 489 -4.34 -1.02 -24.97
N ARG A 490 -3.80 0.10 -25.46
CA ARG A 490 -4.31 0.80 -26.64
C ARG A 490 -3.72 0.25 -27.94
N ILE A 491 -4.29 0.66 -29.08
CA ILE A 491 -3.78 0.30 -30.40
C ILE A 491 -2.43 0.99 -30.68
N ASP A 492 -1.68 0.44 -31.63
CA ASP A 492 -0.30 0.88 -31.88
C ASP A 492 -0.21 2.31 -32.36
N ASP A 493 -1.14 2.77 -33.19
CA ASP A 493 -1.18 4.17 -33.66
C ASP A 493 -1.34 5.18 -32.49
N GLU A 494 -2.16 4.85 -31.49
CA GLU A 494 -2.32 5.70 -30.31
C GLU A 494 -1.05 5.70 -29.45
N LYS A 495 -0.36 4.56 -29.33
CA LYS A 495 0.91 4.46 -28.62
C LYS A 495 2.04 5.23 -29.31
N GLU A 496 2.11 5.18 -30.64
CA GLU A 496 3.06 5.97 -31.41
C GLU A 496 2.80 7.48 -31.23
N LEU A 497 1.54 7.89 -31.18
CA LEU A 497 1.17 9.27 -30.93
C LEU A 497 1.66 9.75 -29.55
N LEU A 498 1.46 8.96 -28.51
CA LEU A 498 1.99 9.28 -27.17
C LEU A 498 3.53 9.32 -27.17
N TRP A 499 4.19 8.38 -27.86
CA TRP A 499 5.65 8.37 -27.97
C TRP A 499 6.18 9.69 -28.55
N HIS A 500 5.64 10.14 -29.69
CA HIS A 500 6.04 11.40 -30.31
C HIS A 500 5.75 12.62 -29.44
N SER A 501 4.63 12.62 -28.72
CA SER A 501 4.28 13.71 -27.80
C SER A 501 5.19 13.78 -26.55
N LEU A 502 5.88 12.68 -26.22
CA LEU A 502 6.82 12.61 -25.11
C LEU A 502 8.26 12.96 -25.51
N GLU A 503 8.59 13.14 -26.79
CA GLU A 503 9.99 13.29 -27.26
C GLU A 503 10.77 14.36 -26.49
N PHE A 504 10.15 15.51 -26.20
CA PHE A 504 10.79 16.58 -25.45
C PHE A 504 11.06 16.21 -23.99
N ALA A 505 10.09 15.64 -23.29
CA ALA A 505 10.24 15.19 -21.91
C ALA A 505 11.29 14.08 -21.79
N LEU A 506 11.31 13.15 -22.75
CA LEU A 506 12.28 12.05 -22.79
C LEU A 506 13.72 12.52 -22.97
N TYR A 507 13.94 13.71 -23.55
CA TYR A 507 15.29 14.26 -23.69
C TYR A 507 16.00 14.44 -22.34
N PHE A 508 15.24 14.75 -21.30
CA PHE A 508 15.75 14.97 -19.93
C PHE A 508 15.83 13.70 -19.09
N MET A 509 15.44 12.56 -19.62
CA MET A 509 15.40 11.28 -18.89
C MET A 509 16.67 10.44 -19.11
N SER A 510 16.87 9.44 -18.22
CA SER A 510 17.95 8.49 -18.37
C SER A 510 17.82 7.65 -19.66
N GLY A 511 18.95 7.16 -20.20
CA GLY A 511 18.92 6.29 -21.37
C GLY A 511 18.12 4.99 -21.13
N ASN A 512 18.17 4.45 -19.91
CA ASN A 512 17.41 3.24 -19.54
C ASN A 512 15.90 3.47 -19.59
N ASP A 513 15.42 4.61 -19.10
CA ASP A 513 13.99 4.96 -19.14
C ASP A 513 13.53 5.17 -20.60
N LYS A 514 14.33 5.85 -21.42
CA LYS A 514 14.03 6.02 -22.85
C LYS A 514 13.90 4.68 -23.56
N ILE A 515 14.83 3.76 -23.34
CA ILE A 515 14.80 2.41 -23.91
C ILE A 515 13.54 1.65 -23.43
N LEU A 516 13.22 1.73 -22.14
CA LEU A 516 12.04 1.08 -21.59
C LEU A 516 10.76 1.60 -22.24
N TYR A 517 10.56 2.92 -22.27
CA TYR A 517 9.33 3.51 -22.82
C TYR A 517 9.22 3.34 -24.34
N SER A 518 10.31 3.41 -25.07
CA SER A 518 10.29 3.13 -26.51
C SER A 518 9.89 1.68 -26.79
N HIS A 519 10.40 0.74 -26.01
CA HIS A 519 10.02 -0.67 -26.14
C HIS A 519 8.53 -0.88 -25.83
N LEU A 520 8.00 -0.22 -24.79
CA LEU A 520 6.60 -0.33 -24.39
C LEU A 520 5.63 0.31 -25.41
N LEU A 521 5.98 1.46 -25.94
CA LEU A 521 5.08 2.21 -26.83
C LEU A 521 5.24 1.83 -28.31
N ILE A 522 6.46 1.69 -28.79
CA ILE A 522 6.71 1.47 -30.24
C ILE A 522 7.37 0.12 -30.56
N GLY A 523 7.69 -0.69 -29.54
CA GLY A 523 8.27 -2.03 -29.75
C GLY A 523 9.68 -2.07 -30.36
N LYS A 524 10.35 -0.92 -30.46
CA LYS A 524 11.66 -0.76 -31.08
C LYS A 524 12.53 0.10 -30.18
N VAL A 525 13.84 -0.15 -30.20
CA VAL A 525 14.82 0.78 -29.62
C VAL A 525 15.19 1.78 -30.72
N PRO A 526 14.98 3.08 -30.53
CA PRO A 526 15.40 4.08 -31.50
C PRO A 526 16.90 4.02 -31.75
N LEU A 527 17.31 4.16 -33.00
CA LEU A 527 18.73 4.11 -33.40
C LEU A 527 19.55 5.32 -32.91
N ASP A 528 18.88 6.36 -32.43
CA ASP A 528 19.47 7.66 -32.07
C ASP A 528 19.53 7.88 -30.53
N LEU A 529 19.42 6.83 -29.73
CA LEU A 529 19.52 6.87 -28.25
C LEU A 529 20.91 6.52 -27.75
#